data_ebe0b6e3429060dffaf8e1b2be29ea92
#
_entry.id   ebe0b6e3429060dffaf8e1b2be29ea92
#
_cell.length_a   1.000
_cell.length_b   1.000
_cell.length_c   1.000
_cell.angle_alpha   90.00
_cell.angle_beta   90.00
_cell.angle_gamma   90.00
#
_symmetry.space_group_name_H-M   'P 1'
#
loop_
_entity.id
_entity.type
_entity.pdbx_description
1 polymer ?
#
loop_
_entity_poly.entity_id
_entity_poly.type
_entity_poly.pdbx_seq_one_letter_code
_entity_poly.pdbx_strand_id
1 'polypeptide(L)'
;MSKYKKVFKEKVLEMFYDLQTKFWEAGCWVDGISVEFLAHKMETSTYQIRKAYKQLAEEGYLKLEKVPTAFEEYDNGLYTESIPYLFCNVYTLTQKAKDKFKKNGDEEDG
;
A
#
# COMPACT_ATOMS: atom_id res chain seq x y z
N MET A 1 14.62 -19.59 12.38
CA MET A 1 13.31 -19.59 11.74
C MET A 1 12.53 -18.32 11.97
N SER A 2 12.32 -17.91 13.21
CA SER A 2 11.64 -16.62 13.48
C SER A 2 12.41 -15.42 12.92
N LYS A 3 13.73 -15.50 12.99
CA LYS A 3 14.61 -14.48 12.45
C LYS A 3 14.42 -14.33 10.94
N TYR A 4 14.22 -15.45 10.25
CA TYR A 4 14.01 -15.46 8.82
C TYR A 4 12.70 -14.78 8.43
N LYS A 5 11.63 -15.08 9.18
CA LYS A 5 10.31 -14.47 8.95
C LYS A 5 10.34 -12.96 9.18
N LYS A 6 11.08 -12.53 10.19
CA LYS A 6 11.21 -11.13 10.52
C LYS A 6 11.87 -10.36 9.37
N VAL A 7 12.93 -10.94 8.81
CA VAL A 7 13.63 -10.31 7.68
C VAL A 7 12.70 -10.20 6.48
N PHE A 8 11.92 -11.23 6.22
CA PHE A 8 10.99 -11.21 5.11
C PHE A 8 9.93 -10.11 5.27
N LYS A 9 9.36 -9.98 6.46
CA LYS A 9 8.36 -8.96 6.75
C LYS A 9 8.92 -7.55 6.54
N GLU A 10 10.14 -7.32 6.99
CA GLU A 10 10.79 -6.03 6.82
C GLU A 10 11.05 -5.73 5.35
N LYS A 11 11.44 -6.73 4.57
CA LYS A 11 11.64 -6.57 3.13
C LYS A 11 10.32 -6.26 2.42
N VAL A 12 9.25 -6.87 2.86
CA VAL A 12 7.92 -6.61 2.30
C VAL A 12 7.54 -5.15 2.51
N LEU A 13 7.73 -4.64 3.71
CA LEU A 13 7.41 -3.25 4.01
C LEU A 13 8.28 -2.29 3.20
N GLU A 14 9.56 -2.60 3.10
CA GLU A 14 10.51 -1.80 2.35
C GLU A 14 10.14 -1.74 0.87
N MET A 15 9.80 -2.88 0.30
CA MET A 15 9.39 -2.94 -1.11
C MET A 15 8.06 -2.21 -1.32
N PHE A 16 7.13 -2.37 -0.38
CA PHE A 16 5.86 -1.67 -0.42
C PHE A 16 6.08 -0.15 -0.47
N TYR A 17 6.90 0.35 0.43
CA TYR A 17 7.19 1.79 0.49
C TYR A 17 7.86 2.27 -0.80
N ASP A 18 8.82 1.52 -1.29
CA ASP A 18 9.55 1.89 -2.51
C ASP A 18 8.62 1.97 -3.72
N LEU A 19 7.78 0.97 -3.91
CA LEU A 19 6.85 0.94 -5.04
C LEU A 19 5.79 2.03 -4.92
N GLN A 20 5.26 2.23 -3.73
CA GLN A 20 4.25 3.26 -3.51
C GLN A 20 4.81 4.66 -3.79
N THR A 21 6.03 4.90 -3.35
CA THR A 21 6.68 6.18 -3.58
C THR A 21 6.90 6.41 -5.07
N LYS A 22 7.34 5.38 -5.78
CA LYS A 22 7.55 5.47 -7.22
C LYS A 22 6.24 5.76 -7.97
N PHE A 23 5.15 5.15 -7.53
CA PHE A 23 3.85 5.41 -8.14
C PHE A 23 3.42 6.86 -7.94
N TRP A 24 3.58 7.38 -6.72
CA TRP A 24 3.25 8.77 -6.44
C TRP A 24 4.10 9.73 -7.25
N GLU A 25 5.41 9.47 -7.34
CA GLU A 25 6.32 10.30 -8.12
C GLU A 25 5.99 10.29 -9.60
N ALA A 26 5.43 9.19 -10.08
CA ALA A 26 5.00 9.09 -11.47
C ALA A 26 3.64 9.71 -11.73
N GLY A 27 3.04 10.32 -10.69
CA GLY A 27 1.74 10.97 -10.83
C GLY A 27 0.56 10.04 -10.66
N CYS A 28 0.79 8.83 -10.16
CA CYS A 28 -0.27 7.87 -9.92
C CYS A 28 -0.87 8.11 -8.54
N TRP A 29 -2.17 8.40 -8.49
CA TRP A 29 -2.84 8.76 -7.24
C TRP A 29 -3.39 7.57 -6.46
N VAL A 30 -3.05 6.36 -6.88
CA VAL A 30 -3.56 5.15 -6.23
C VAL A 30 -2.75 4.86 -4.98
N ASP A 31 -3.43 4.71 -3.86
CA ASP A 31 -2.81 4.29 -2.62
C ASP A 31 -2.91 2.78 -2.51
N GLY A 32 -1.85 2.18 -1.97
CA GLY A 32 -1.84 0.74 -1.72
C GLY A 32 -1.19 -0.06 -2.84
N ILE A 33 -0.62 -1.18 -2.45
CA ILE A 33 -0.01 -2.13 -3.37
C ILE A 33 -0.72 -3.46 -3.16
N SER A 34 -1.25 -4.04 -4.23
CA SER A 34 -1.99 -5.30 -4.11
C SER A 34 -1.05 -6.45 -3.71
N VAL A 35 -1.64 -7.43 -3.04
CA VAL A 35 -0.91 -8.62 -2.64
C VAL A 35 -0.31 -9.32 -3.86
N GLU A 36 -1.09 -9.43 -4.93
CA GLU A 36 -0.69 -10.13 -6.14
C GLU A 36 0.48 -9.43 -6.83
N PHE A 37 0.42 -8.10 -6.90
CA PHE A 37 1.48 -7.33 -7.52
C PHE A 37 2.80 -7.47 -6.76
N LEU A 38 2.73 -7.34 -5.44
CA LEU A 38 3.94 -7.43 -4.63
C LEU A 38 4.50 -8.85 -4.63
N ALA A 39 3.62 -9.86 -4.61
CA ALA A 39 4.06 -11.25 -4.69
C ALA A 39 4.83 -11.50 -5.99
N HIS A 40 4.33 -10.95 -7.08
CA HIS A 40 5.01 -11.06 -8.37
C HIS A 40 6.37 -10.37 -8.34
N LYS A 41 6.42 -9.17 -7.80
CA LYS A 41 7.68 -8.41 -7.73
C LYS A 41 8.73 -9.07 -6.85
N MET A 42 8.30 -9.71 -5.78
CA MET A 42 9.22 -10.38 -4.85
C MET A 42 9.43 -11.87 -5.16
N GLU A 43 8.79 -12.34 -6.22
CA GLU A 43 8.89 -13.74 -6.65
C GLU A 43 8.54 -14.71 -5.52
N THR A 44 7.42 -14.43 -4.87
CA THR A 44 6.95 -15.26 -3.77
C THR A 44 5.44 -15.49 -3.91
N SER A 45 4.85 -16.27 -3.01
CA SER A 45 3.42 -16.56 -3.09
C SER A 45 2.58 -15.43 -2.50
N THR A 46 1.34 -15.33 -2.97
CA THR A 46 0.41 -14.35 -2.43
C THR A 46 0.11 -14.64 -0.96
N TYR A 47 0.14 -15.92 -0.58
CA TYR A 47 -0.06 -16.31 0.81
C TYR A 47 0.99 -15.66 1.73
N GLN A 48 2.26 -15.70 1.32
CA GLN A 48 3.34 -15.11 2.12
C GLN A 48 3.18 -13.60 2.24
N ILE A 49 2.82 -12.94 1.15
CA ILE A 49 2.63 -11.49 1.16
C ILE A 49 1.42 -11.11 2.02
N ARG A 50 0.31 -11.86 1.89
CA ARG A 50 -0.89 -11.59 2.67
C ARG A 50 -0.61 -11.71 4.17
N LYS A 51 0.16 -12.73 4.53
CA LYS A 51 0.56 -12.95 5.92
C LYS A 51 1.42 -11.79 6.43
N ALA A 52 2.38 -11.36 5.61
CA ALA A 52 3.24 -10.23 5.97
C ALA A 52 2.45 -8.95 6.12
N TYR A 53 1.52 -8.68 5.21
CA TYR A 53 0.67 -7.50 5.28
C TYR A 53 -0.13 -7.46 6.59
N LYS A 54 -0.68 -8.61 6.97
CA LYS A 54 -1.45 -8.70 8.20
C LYS A 54 -0.58 -8.39 9.42
N GLN A 55 0.62 -8.94 9.45
CA GLN A 55 1.55 -8.69 10.54
C GLN A 55 1.97 -7.22 10.60
N LEU A 56 2.24 -6.62 9.44
CA LEU A 56 2.60 -5.21 9.37
C LEU A 56 1.46 -4.31 9.81
N ALA A 57 0.22 -4.70 9.53
CA ALA A 57 -0.94 -3.96 9.98
C ALA A 57 -1.06 -4.04 11.51
N GLU A 58 -0.81 -5.20 12.09
CA GLU A 58 -0.83 -5.37 13.53
C GLU A 58 0.24 -4.52 14.22
N GLU A 59 1.36 -4.30 13.53
CA GLU A 59 2.45 -3.49 14.07
C GLU A 59 2.27 -2.00 13.78
N GLY A 60 1.23 -1.64 13.04
CA GLY A 60 0.91 -0.25 12.77
C GLY A 60 1.61 0.37 11.57
N TYR A 61 2.26 -0.43 10.73
CA TYR A 61 2.92 0.08 9.53
C TYR A 61 2.00 0.12 8.31
N LEU A 62 1.00 -0.75 8.30
CA LEU A 62 -0.02 -0.73 7.25
C LEU A 62 -1.38 -0.59 7.90
N LYS A 63 -2.34 -0.14 7.13
CA LYS A 63 -3.74 -0.05 7.58
C LYS A 63 -4.64 -0.46 6.43
N LEU A 64 -5.80 -0.99 6.77
CA LEU A 64 -6.79 -1.40 5.78
C LEU A 64 -7.74 -0.25 5.53
N GLU A 65 -7.85 0.18 4.29
CA GLU A 65 -8.73 1.27 3.92
C GLU A 65 -9.70 0.84 2.84
N LYS A 66 -10.90 1.39 2.87
CA LYS A 66 -11.87 1.20 1.80
C LYS A 66 -11.60 2.24 0.73
N VAL A 67 -11.39 1.76 -0.49
CA VAL A 67 -11.22 2.65 -1.62
C VAL A 67 -12.28 2.34 -2.67
N PRO A 68 -12.82 3.36 -3.34
CA PRO A 68 -13.80 3.13 -4.39
C PRO A 68 -13.14 2.52 -5.61
N THR A 69 -13.79 1.51 -6.19
CA THR A 69 -13.27 0.80 -7.36
C THR A 69 -14.15 0.94 -8.59
N ALA A 70 -15.39 1.39 -8.40
CA ALA A 70 -16.30 1.61 -9.52
C ALA A 70 -17.21 2.77 -9.18
N PHE A 71 -17.55 3.54 -10.21
CA PHE A 71 -18.34 4.74 -10.08
C PHE A 71 -19.51 4.70 -11.06
N GLU A 72 -20.62 5.26 -10.65
CA GLU A 72 -21.76 5.47 -11.52
C GLU A 72 -21.85 6.95 -11.83
N GLU A 73 -22.01 7.28 -13.10
CA GLU A 73 -22.09 8.68 -13.51
C GLU A 73 -23.53 9.13 -13.66
N TYR A 74 -23.84 10.27 -13.09
CA TYR A 74 -25.15 10.90 -13.19
C TYR A 74 -25.00 12.24 -13.89
N ASP A 75 -25.84 12.46 -14.90
CA ASP A 75 -25.88 13.72 -15.61
C ASP A 75 -27.24 14.36 -15.33
N ASN A 76 -27.26 15.48 -14.62
CA ASN A 76 -28.49 16.17 -14.28
C ASN A 76 -28.76 17.36 -15.20
N GLY A 77 -28.01 17.48 -16.30
CA GLY A 77 -28.19 18.55 -17.26
C GLY A 77 -27.35 19.78 -16.98
N LEU A 78 -26.82 19.90 -15.77
CA LEU A 78 -25.95 21.03 -15.37
C LEU A 78 -24.50 20.59 -15.21
N TYR A 79 -24.32 19.40 -14.69
CA TYR A 79 -22.98 18.83 -14.49
C TYR A 79 -23.11 17.32 -14.39
N THR A 80 -21.97 16.66 -14.58
CA THR A 80 -21.87 15.20 -14.41
C THR A 80 -21.27 14.92 -13.04
N GLU A 81 -21.89 14.02 -12.30
CA GLU A 81 -21.45 13.66 -10.96
C GLU A 81 -21.09 12.17 -10.94
N SER A 82 -19.92 11.85 -10.40
CA SER A 82 -19.48 10.48 -10.25
C SER A 82 -19.68 10.04 -8.81
N ILE A 83 -20.49 9.01 -8.62
CA ILE A 83 -20.82 8.50 -7.29
C ILE A 83 -20.25 7.10 -7.15
N PRO A 84 -19.37 6.86 -6.17
CA PRO A 84 -18.82 5.52 -5.98
C PRO A 84 -19.88 4.56 -5.46
N TYR A 85 -19.94 3.36 -6.02
CA TYR A 85 -20.89 2.35 -5.58
C TYR A 85 -20.24 1.00 -5.26
N LEU A 86 -18.98 0.80 -5.64
CA LEU A 86 -18.24 -0.39 -5.27
C LEU A 86 -16.97 0.02 -4.57
N PHE A 87 -16.64 -0.69 -3.51
CA PHE A 87 -15.45 -0.41 -2.71
C PHE A 87 -14.70 -1.71 -2.49
N CYS A 88 -13.39 -1.61 -2.35
CA CYS A 88 -12.58 -2.74 -1.90
C CYS A 88 -11.66 -2.28 -0.78
N ASN A 89 -11.21 -3.24 0.00
CA ASN A 89 -10.27 -2.96 1.06
C ASN A 89 -8.85 -3.14 0.53
N VAL A 90 -8.00 -2.15 0.76
CA VAL A 90 -6.59 -2.22 0.38
C VAL A 90 -5.73 -1.85 1.57
N TYR A 91 -4.53 -2.41 1.62
CA TYR A 91 -3.55 -2.02 2.64
C TYR A 91 -2.79 -0.81 2.13
N THR A 92 -2.66 0.19 3.00
CA THR A 92 -1.93 1.41 2.67
C THR A 92 -0.93 1.72 3.77
N LEU A 93 0.05 2.57 3.45
CA LEU A 93 1.07 2.96 4.41
C LEU A 93 0.48 3.89 5.47
N THR A 94 0.83 3.64 6.72
CA THR A 94 0.47 4.53 7.82
C THR A 94 1.51 5.64 7.95
N GLN A 95 1.20 6.65 8.75
CA GLN A 95 2.17 7.71 9.01
C GLN A 95 3.41 7.15 9.70
N LYS A 96 3.22 6.15 10.56
CA LYS A 96 4.32 5.48 11.24
C LYS A 96 5.31 4.89 10.23
N ALA A 97 4.80 4.25 9.18
CA ALA A 97 5.65 3.68 8.14
C ALA A 97 6.37 4.76 7.35
N LYS A 98 5.65 5.81 6.99
CA LYS A 98 6.23 6.93 6.25
C LYS A 98 7.35 7.60 7.05
N ASP A 99 7.13 7.79 8.34
CA ASP A 99 8.12 8.42 9.21
C ASP A 99 9.37 7.56 9.34
N LYS A 100 9.19 6.25 9.40
CA LYS A 100 10.32 5.33 9.50
C LYS A 100 11.30 5.49 8.34
N PHE A 101 10.78 5.54 7.13
CA PHE A 101 11.63 5.63 5.94
C PHE A 101 12.10 7.05 5.67
N LYS A 102 11.27 8.02 5.95
CA LYS A 102 11.64 9.42 5.80
C LYS A 102 12.78 9.79 6.75
N LYS A 103 12.70 9.30 7.98
CA LYS A 103 13.74 9.56 8.99
C LYS A 103 15.08 9.02 8.55
N ASN A 104 15.09 7.83 7.95
CA ASN A 104 16.33 7.24 7.44
C ASN A 104 16.91 8.07 6.31
N GLY A 105 16.04 8.61 5.44
CA GLY A 105 16.48 9.47 4.36
C GLY A 105 17.05 10.80 4.87
N ASP A 106 16.41 11.36 5.87
CA ASP A 106 16.87 12.62 6.47
C ASP A 106 18.27 12.46 7.10
N GLU A 107 18.54 11.31 7.68
CA GLU A 107 19.84 11.04 8.27
C GLU A 107 20.95 11.02 7.22
N GLU A 108 20.64 10.53 6.03
CA GLU A 108 21.61 10.51 4.94
C GLU A 108 21.90 11.91 4.42
N ASP A 109 20.88 12.77 4.42
CA ASP A 109 21.04 14.14 3.95
C ASP A 109 21.75 15.03 4.98
N GLY A 110 21.68 14.60 6.22
CA GLY A 110 22.33 15.33 7.31
C GLY A 110 23.82 15.08 7.35
#